data_a4d33ae641e47e1bde80673f3a3fd49b
#
_entry.id   a4d33ae641e47e1bde80673f3a3fd49b
#
_cell.length_a   1.000
_cell.length_b   1.000
_cell.length_c   1.000
_cell.angle_alpha   90.00
_cell.angle_beta   90.00
_cell.angle_gamma   90.00
#
_symmetry.space_group_name_H-M   'P 1'
#
loop_
_entity.id
_entity.type
_entity.pdbx_description
1 polymer ?
#
loop_
_entity_poly.entity_id
_entity_poly.type
_entity_poly.pdbx_seq_one_letter_code
_entity_poly.pdbx_strand_id
1 'polypeptide(L)'
;GANLQLKPLIQELRIPTIPASMHIELIDPPNNDYIFLPTTSYSEQVVALLEHIARQKKGAKVALVVHPSPFGRAPVEDARKAARELGLQIVDVQEVGSGNLDNTALLKRFEQAGVEYVVHQNVAGPVANILKDAKRLGLKMRHLGAHYTGGPDLIALAGDAAEGFLWATSFYMAYEDAPGIRLQKEIGRKYGRPENFIE
;
A
#
# COMPACT_ATOMS: atom_id res chain seq x y z
N GLY A 1 -10.25 10.19 -6.35
CA GLY A 1 -9.52 11.42 -6.15
C GLY A 1 -9.45 12.30 -7.40
N ALA A 2 -8.64 13.34 -7.35
CA ALA A 2 -8.55 14.36 -8.42
C ALA A 2 -8.29 13.74 -9.82
N ASN A 3 -7.42 12.76 -9.92
CA ASN A 3 -7.11 12.13 -11.21
C ASN A 3 -8.34 11.49 -11.89
N LEU A 4 -9.24 10.88 -11.12
CA LEU A 4 -10.48 10.32 -11.68
C LEU A 4 -11.42 11.42 -12.22
N GLN A 5 -11.46 12.56 -11.56
CA GLN A 5 -12.26 13.71 -12.02
C GLN A 5 -11.69 14.35 -13.28
N LEU A 6 -10.39 14.23 -13.51
CA LEU A 6 -9.73 14.77 -14.71
C LEU A 6 -9.83 13.88 -15.93
N LYS A 7 -10.29 12.62 -15.83
CA LYS A 7 -10.40 11.69 -16.96
C LYS A 7 -11.09 12.29 -18.18
N PRO A 8 -12.30 12.89 -18.07
CA PRO A 8 -13.00 13.45 -19.23
C PRO A 8 -12.19 14.56 -19.90
N LEU A 9 -11.56 15.44 -19.12
CA LEU A 9 -10.76 16.54 -19.64
C LEU A 9 -9.48 16.04 -20.33
N ILE A 10 -8.81 15.03 -19.76
CA ILE A 10 -7.65 14.40 -20.36
C ILE A 10 -8.00 13.82 -21.73
N GLN A 11 -9.14 13.14 -21.82
CA GLN A 11 -9.65 12.57 -23.07
C GLN A 11 -9.97 13.64 -24.11
N GLU A 12 -10.68 14.70 -23.70
CA GLU A 12 -11.06 15.83 -24.55
C GLU A 12 -9.82 16.53 -25.13
N LEU A 13 -8.85 16.85 -24.25
CA LEU A 13 -7.63 17.55 -24.64
C LEU A 13 -6.57 16.65 -25.28
N ARG A 14 -6.78 15.34 -25.30
CA ARG A 14 -5.86 14.32 -25.85
C ARG A 14 -4.43 14.44 -25.29
N ILE A 15 -4.32 14.68 -24.00
CA ILE A 15 -3.03 14.86 -23.31
C ILE A 15 -2.55 13.53 -22.73
N PRO A 16 -1.45 12.93 -23.21
CA PRO A 16 -0.87 11.75 -22.57
C PRO A 16 -0.53 12.05 -21.11
N THR A 17 -1.09 11.25 -20.20
CA THR A 17 -1.00 11.48 -18.76
C THR A 17 -0.51 10.23 -18.04
N ILE A 18 0.54 10.39 -17.24
CA ILE A 18 1.04 9.37 -16.31
C ILE A 18 0.72 9.89 -14.90
N PRO A 19 -0.35 9.39 -14.25
CA PRO A 19 -0.76 9.88 -12.95
C PRO A 19 0.10 9.29 -11.82
N ALA A 20 0.21 10.00 -10.71
CA ALA A 20 0.77 9.42 -9.48
C ALA A 20 -0.18 8.39 -8.83
N SER A 21 -1.47 8.41 -9.19
CA SER A 21 -2.46 7.46 -8.69
C SER A 21 -2.44 6.15 -9.50
N MET A 22 -2.47 5.03 -8.79
CA MET A 22 -2.50 3.67 -9.37
C MET A 22 -3.92 3.07 -9.30
N HIS A 23 -4.96 3.91 -9.33
CA HIS A 23 -6.35 3.46 -9.28
C HIS A 23 -6.74 2.84 -10.62
N ILE A 24 -7.23 1.60 -10.62
CA ILE A 24 -7.54 0.85 -11.84
C ILE A 24 -8.56 1.57 -12.73
N GLU A 25 -9.56 2.21 -12.16
CA GLU A 25 -10.58 2.98 -12.90
C GLU A 25 -10.00 4.10 -13.78
N LEU A 26 -8.74 4.48 -13.59
CA LEU A 26 -8.09 5.46 -14.46
C LEU A 26 -7.89 4.92 -15.88
N ILE A 27 -7.65 3.62 -16.01
CA ILE A 27 -7.45 2.94 -17.30
C ILE A 27 -8.66 2.13 -17.75
N ASP A 28 -9.73 2.09 -16.94
CA ASP A 28 -10.99 1.48 -17.38
C ASP A 28 -11.78 2.43 -18.28
N PRO A 29 -12.52 1.92 -19.29
CA PRO A 29 -13.43 2.74 -20.10
C PRO A 29 -14.52 3.41 -19.23
N PRO A 30 -15.06 4.56 -19.67
CA PRO A 30 -14.64 5.39 -20.79
C PRO A 30 -13.51 6.38 -20.45
N ASN A 31 -13.03 7.10 -21.47
CA ASN A 31 -12.07 8.22 -21.31
C ASN A 31 -10.69 7.80 -20.79
N ASN A 32 -10.18 6.68 -21.25
CA ASN A 32 -8.91 6.10 -20.78
C ASN A 32 -7.78 6.07 -21.84
N ASP A 33 -8.03 6.53 -23.09
CA ASP A 33 -7.09 6.38 -24.20
C ASP A 33 -5.74 7.11 -24.00
N TYR A 34 -5.73 8.12 -23.13
CA TYR A 34 -4.57 8.97 -22.89
C TYR A 34 -4.01 8.83 -21.47
N ILE A 35 -4.42 7.79 -20.72
CA ILE A 35 -3.96 7.58 -19.33
C ILE A 35 -3.17 6.27 -19.25
N PHE A 36 -1.96 6.36 -18.71
CA PHE A 36 -1.03 5.24 -18.60
C PHE A 36 -0.59 5.08 -17.14
N LEU A 37 -0.93 3.97 -16.50
CA LEU A 37 -0.44 3.69 -15.15
C LEU A 37 1.06 3.35 -15.21
N PRO A 38 1.89 3.97 -14.37
CA PRO A 38 3.34 3.74 -14.39
C PRO A 38 3.73 2.37 -13.80
N THR A 39 2.80 1.74 -13.05
CA THR A 39 3.05 0.52 -12.31
C THR A 39 1.73 -0.22 -12.00
N THR A 40 1.81 -1.33 -11.22
CA THR A 40 0.67 -2.12 -10.79
C THR A 40 -0.39 -1.30 -10.03
N SER A 41 -1.66 -1.62 -10.25
CA SER A 41 -2.77 -0.99 -9.55
C SER A 41 -2.76 -1.27 -8.05
N TYR A 42 -3.50 -0.46 -7.27
CA TYR A 42 -3.68 -0.70 -5.84
C TYR A 42 -4.30 -2.08 -5.54
N SER A 43 -5.25 -2.51 -6.37
CA SER A 43 -5.89 -3.82 -6.26
C SER A 43 -4.87 -4.95 -6.43
N GLU A 44 -4.06 -4.92 -7.48
CA GLU A 44 -3.03 -5.94 -7.72
C GLU A 44 -2.00 -6.01 -6.58
N GLN A 45 -1.59 -4.87 -6.03
CA GLN A 45 -0.68 -4.83 -4.90
C GLN A 45 -1.27 -5.52 -3.66
N VAL A 46 -2.53 -5.21 -3.32
CA VAL A 46 -3.20 -5.83 -2.16
C VAL A 46 -3.46 -7.32 -2.42
N VAL A 47 -3.85 -7.71 -3.63
CA VAL A 47 -4.00 -9.12 -4.00
C VAL A 47 -2.70 -9.89 -3.87
N ALA A 48 -1.57 -9.34 -4.33
CA ALA A 48 -0.26 -9.96 -4.16
C ALA A 48 0.14 -10.17 -2.69
N LEU A 49 -0.22 -9.23 -1.81
CA LEU A 49 -0.02 -9.38 -0.35
C LEU A 49 -0.91 -10.52 0.21
N LEU A 50 -2.16 -10.63 -0.23
CA LEU A 50 -3.05 -11.72 0.17
C LEU A 50 -2.55 -13.08 -0.33
N GLU A 51 -2.05 -13.16 -1.55
CA GLU A 51 -1.40 -14.37 -2.07
C GLU A 51 -0.18 -14.77 -1.24
N HIS A 52 0.64 -13.77 -0.86
CA HIS A 52 1.76 -14.03 0.05
C HIS A 52 1.28 -14.63 1.37
N ILE A 53 0.24 -14.06 1.99
CA ILE A 53 -0.35 -14.58 3.23
C ILE A 53 -0.85 -16.01 3.03
N ALA A 54 -1.59 -16.28 1.95
CA ALA A 54 -2.14 -17.60 1.67
C ALA A 54 -1.06 -18.69 1.51
N ARG A 55 0.08 -18.33 0.92
CA ARG A 55 1.26 -19.21 0.85
C ARG A 55 1.87 -19.52 2.22
N GLN A 56 1.80 -18.58 3.17
CA GLN A 56 2.30 -18.76 4.53
C GLN A 56 1.31 -19.53 5.41
N LYS A 57 0.02 -19.21 5.31
CA LYS A 57 -1.02 -19.79 6.16
C LYS A 57 -2.37 -19.82 5.47
N LYS A 58 -2.88 -21.01 5.17
CA LYS A 58 -4.25 -21.21 4.70
C LYS A 58 -5.26 -20.89 5.81
N GLY A 59 -6.39 -20.31 5.43
CA GLY A 59 -7.46 -19.98 6.37
C GLY A 59 -7.16 -18.81 7.31
N ALA A 60 -6.06 -18.08 7.09
CA ALA A 60 -5.67 -16.98 7.94
C ALA A 60 -6.74 -15.89 8.00
N LYS A 61 -6.91 -15.31 9.20
CA LYS A 61 -7.78 -14.16 9.44
C LYS A 61 -7.02 -12.87 9.18
N VAL A 62 -7.54 -12.07 8.27
CA VAL A 62 -6.94 -10.82 7.78
C VAL A 62 -7.84 -9.65 8.11
N ALA A 63 -7.29 -8.55 8.60
CA ALA A 63 -7.95 -7.25 8.62
C ALA A 63 -7.35 -6.34 7.56
N LEU A 64 -8.18 -5.52 6.92
CA LEU A 64 -7.73 -4.44 6.05
C LEU A 64 -7.81 -3.11 6.80
N VAL A 65 -6.74 -2.34 6.75
CA VAL A 65 -6.70 -0.95 7.23
C VAL A 65 -6.46 -0.03 6.06
N VAL A 66 -7.45 0.78 5.75
CA VAL A 66 -7.45 1.60 4.54
C VAL A 66 -7.54 3.10 4.86
N HIS A 67 -7.01 3.92 3.98
CA HIS A 67 -7.16 5.37 4.09
C HIS A 67 -8.63 5.78 3.83
N PRO A 68 -9.21 6.75 4.56
CA PRO A 68 -10.61 7.20 4.37
C PRO A 68 -10.78 8.06 3.10
N SER A 69 -10.47 7.48 1.95
CA SER A 69 -10.55 8.15 0.64
C SER A 69 -10.73 7.12 -0.48
N PRO A 70 -11.06 7.55 -1.71
CA PRO A 70 -11.10 6.65 -2.86
C PRO A 70 -9.80 5.86 -3.07
N PHE A 71 -8.64 6.44 -2.76
CA PHE A 71 -7.35 5.74 -2.78
C PHE A 71 -7.32 4.52 -1.85
N GLY A 72 -7.76 4.70 -0.60
CA GLY A 72 -7.76 3.60 0.38
C GLY A 72 -8.83 2.54 0.10
N ARG A 73 -9.99 2.97 -0.41
CA ARG A 73 -11.12 2.06 -0.69
C ARG A 73 -10.96 1.26 -1.97
N ALA A 74 -10.14 1.74 -2.91
CA ALA A 74 -9.98 1.15 -4.25
C ALA A 74 -9.82 -0.37 -4.26
N PRO A 75 -8.93 -0.99 -3.46
CA PRO A 75 -8.70 -2.42 -3.52
C PRO A 75 -9.65 -3.28 -2.70
N VAL A 76 -10.60 -2.70 -1.95
CA VAL A 76 -11.36 -3.45 -0.91
C VAL A 76 -12.18 -4.59 -1.51
N GLU A 77 -12.92 -4.35 -2.59
CA GLU A 77 -13.76 -5.39 -3.18
C GLU A 77 -12.93 -6.47 -3.89
N ASP A 78 -11.86 -6.09 -4.58
CA ASP A 78 -10.92 -7.04 -5.19
C ASP A 78 -10.21 -7.88 -4.11
N ALA A 79 -9.82 -7.25 -3.00
CA ALA A 79 -9.25 -7.97 -1.86
C ALA A 79 -10.24 -8.99 -1.27
N ARG A 80 -11.52 -8.63 -1.13
CA ARG A 80 -12.55 -9.57 -0.65
C ARG A 80 -12.75 -10.74 -1.59
N LYS A 81 -12.76 -10.48 -2.91
CA LYS A 81 -12.85 -11.52 -3.93
C LYS A 81 -11.63 -12.44 -3.87
N ALA A 82 -10.45 -11.89 -3.93
CA ALA A 82 -9.19 -12.65 -3.88
C ALA A 82 -9.07 -13.48 -2.58
N ALA A 83 -9.42 -12.90 -1.44
CA ALA A 83 -9.38 -13.63 -0.17
C ALA A 83 -10.27 -14.88 -0.19
N ARG A 84 -11.50 -14.80 -0.75
CA ARG A 84 -12.37 -15.97 -0.90
C ARG A 84 -11.74 -17.04 -1.79
N GLU A 85 -11.17 -16.65 -2.93
CA GLU A 85 -10.51 -17.56 -3.87
C GLU A 85 -9.26 -18.22 -3.27
N LEU A 86 -8.52 -17.49 -2.43
CA LEU A 86 -7.32 -17.97 -1.74
C LEU A 86 -7.62 -18.72 -0.43
N GLY A 87 -8.89 -18.81 -0.03
CA GLY A 87 -9.28 -19.44 1.22
C GLY A 87 -8.87 -18.68 2.47
N LEU A 88 -8.70 -17.34 2.37
CA LEU A 88 -8.47 -16.44 3.49
C LEU A 88 -9.78 -15.85 4.01
N GLN A 89 -9.75 -15.30 5.22
CA GLN A 89 -10.91 -14.67 5.85
C GLN A 89 -10.63 -13.20 6.11
N ILE A 90 -11.20 -12.28 5.32
CA ILE A 90 -11.21 -10.86 5.69
C ILE A 90 -12.31 -10.67 6.74
N VAL A 91 -11.88 -10.51 7.99
CA VAL A 91 -12.78 -10.42 9.15
C VAL A 91 -13.16 -8.99 9.50
N ASP A 92 -12.36 -8.01 9.10
CA ASP A 92 -12.64 -6.59 9.35
C ASP A 92 -12.00 -5.70 8.27
N VAL A 93 -12.63 -4.55 8.00
CA VAL A 93 -12.11 -3.48 7.13
C VAL A 93 -12.32 -2.15 7.85
N GLN A 94 -11.24 -1.44 8.15
CA GLN A 94 -11.28 -0.20 8.91
C GLN A 94 -10.62 0.95 8.19
N GLU A 95 -11.28 2.10 8.25
CA GLU A 95 -10.73 3.35 7.75
C GLU A 95 -9.94 4.06 8.84
N VAL A 96 -8.67 4.33 8.59
CA VAL A 96 -7.78 5.05 9.52
C VAL A 96 -7.11 6.19 8.78
N GLY A 97 -7.41 7.41 9.18
CA GLY A 97 -6.82 8.63 8.61
C GLY A 97 -5.62 9.14 9.41
N SER A 98 -4.98 10.17 8.86
CA SER A 98 -3.78 10.78 9.46
C SER A 98 -4.01 11.42 10.84
N GLY A 99 -5.27 11.73 11.19
CA GLY A 99 -5.63 12.26 12.52
C GLY A 99 -5.76 11.21 13.62
N ASN A 100 -5.70 9.92 13.29
CA ASN A 100 -5.78 8.85 14.28
C ASN A 100 -4.42 8.66 14.97
N LEU A 101 -4.32 9.16 16.19
CA LEU A 101 -3.10 9.09 17.00
C LEU A 101 -3.08 7.90 17.96
N ASP A 102 -4.25 7.34 18.30
CA ASP A 102 -4.41 6.18 19.19
C ASP A 102 -5.26 5.11 18.50
N ASN A 103 -4.66 3.95 18.28
CA ASN A 103 -5.28 2.81 17.63
C ASN A 103 -5.54 1.64 18.60
N THR A 104 -5.46 1.89 19.90
CA THR A 104 -5.59 0.85 20.95
C THR A 104 -6.90 0.08 20.82
N ALA A 105 -8.03 0.78 20.69
CA ALA A 105 -9.35 0.15 20.56
C ALA A 105 -9.48 -0.70 19.29
N LEU A 106 -8.95 -0.19 18.17
CA LEU A 106 -8.90 -0.90 16.90
C LEU A 106 -8.11 -2.22 17.02
N LEU A 107 -6.91 -2.12 17.55
CA LEU A 107 -5.99 -3.25 17.67
C LEU A 107 -6.52 -4.32 18.67
N LYS A 108 -7.14 -3.90 19.75
CA LYS A 108 -7.82 -4.80 20.71
C LYS A 108 -8.99 -5.55 20.06
N ARG A 109 -9.77 -4.87 19.20
CA ARG A 109 -10.83 -5.54 18.44
C ARG A 109 -10.25 -6.57 17.47
N PHE A 110 -9.16 -6.26 16.78
CA PHE A 110 -8.48 -7.22 15.91
C PHE A 110 -7.97 -8.45 16.68
N GLU A 111 -7.38 -8.22 17.86
CA GLU A 111 -6.94 -9.30 18.76
C GLU A 111 -8.10 -10.22 19.15
N GLN A 112 -9.24 -9.64 19.58
CA GLN A 112 -10.44 -10.38 19.96
C GLN A 112 -11.06 -11.18 18.79
N ALA A 113 -10.98 -10.63 17.57
CA ALA A 113 -11.43 -11.33 16.35
C ALA A 113 -10.46 -12.42 15.89
N GLY A 114 -9.27 -12.50 16.50
CA GLY A 114 -8.22 -13.44 16.14
C GLY A 114 -7.53 -13.09 14.83
N VAL A 115 -7.41 -11.80 14.51
CA VAL A 115 -6.66 -11.31 13.33
C VAL A 115 -5.20 -11.71 13.46
N GLU A 116 -4.68 -12.30 12.40
CA GLU A 116 -3.29 -12.76 12.33
C GLU A 116 -2.45 -11.85 11.43
N TYR A 117 -3.08 -11.26 10.43
CA TYR A 117 -2.45 -10.37 9.47
C TYR A 117 -3.26 -9.08 9.29
N VAL A 118 -2.57 -7.97 9.23
CA VAL A 118 -3.17 -6.65 8.92
C VAL A 118 -2.56 -6.15 7.62
N VAL A 119 -3.39 -5.95 6.60
CA VAL A 119 -2.96 -5.41 5.30
C VAL A 119 -3.36 -3.94 5.21
N HIS A 120 -2.39 -3.09 4.95
CA HIS A 120 -2.54 -1.65 4.92
C HIS A 120 -2.58 -1.12 3.48
N GLN A 121 -3.69 -0.47 3.10
CA GLN A 121 -3.80 0.40 1.92
C GLN A 121 -3.90 1.84 2.41
N ASN A 122 -2.79 2.40 2.84
CA ASN A 122 -2.71 3.68 3.54
C ASN A 122 -1.42 4.43 3.15
N VAL A 123 -1.05 5.41 3.93
CA VAL A 123 0.23 6.12 3.85
C VAL A 123 1.06 5.87 5.11
N ALA A 124 2.35 6.16 5.07
CA ALA A 124 3.31 5.80 6.12
C ALA A 124 2.93 6.31 7.53
N GLY A 125 2.41 7.53 7.67
CA GLY A 125 2.10 8.14 8.98
C GLY A 125 1.10 7.34 9.81
N PRO A 126 -0.14 7.10 9.36
CA PRO A 126 -1.11 6.26 10.07
C PRO A 126 -0.60 4.84 10.34
N VAL A 127 0.13 4.26 9.39
CA VAL A 127 0.71 2.92 9.57
C VAL A 127 1.74 2.91 10.69
N ALA A 128 2.63 3.90 10.74
CA ALA A 128 3.62 4.03 11.81
C ALA A 128 2.96 4.12 13.20
N ASN A 129 1.86 4.88 13.32
CA ASN A 129 1.11 4.96 14.59
C ASN A 129 0.52 3.61 14.99
N ILE A 130 -0.07 2.87 14.04
CA ILE A 130 -0.61 1.53 14.28
C ILE A 130 0.50 0.56 14.72
N LEU A 131 1.65 0.57 14.05
CA LEU A 131 2.79 -0.30 14.39
C LEU A 131 3.33 0.00 15.80
N LYS A 132 3.48 1.27 16.15
CA LYS A 132 3.89 1.68 17.51
C LYS A 132 2.90 1.20 18.57
N ASP A 133 1.61 1.36 18.32
CA ASP A 133 0.58 0.91 19.25
C ASP A 133 0.54 -0.62 19.36
N ALA A 134 0.65 -1.34 18.24
CA ALA A 134 0.71 -2.81 18.23
C ALA A 134 1.92 -3.31 19.04
N LYS A 135 3.09 -2.70 18.87
CA LYS A 135 4.29 -3.02 19.63
C LYS A 135 4.11 -2.71 21.12
N ARG A 136 3.62 -1.52 21.46
CA ARG A 136 3.34 -1.12 22.86
C ARG A 136 2.39 -2.08 23.56
N LEU A 137 1.40 -2.61 22.83
CA LEU A 137 0.41 -3.57 23.34
C LEU A 137 0.92 -5.03 23.34
N GLY A 138 2.12 -5.30 22.78
CA GLY A 138 2.69 -6.64 22.70
C GLY A 138 1.96 -7.57 21.72
N LEU A 139 1.21 -7.03 20.76
CA LEU A 139 0.42 -7.79 19.80
C LEU A 139 1.32 -8.50 18.77
N LYS A 140 0.90 -9.68 18.34
CA LYS A 140 1.70 -10.57 17.47
C LYS A 140 1.20 -10.64 16.02
N MET A 141 0.15 -9.88 15.68
CA MET A 141 -0.33 -9.83 14.30
C MET A 141 0.75 -9.25 13.38
N ARG A 142 0.87 -9.84 12.20
CA ARG A 142 1.86 -9.41 11.19
C ARG A 142 1.25 -8.31 10.33
N HIS A 143 2.03 -7.27 10.09
CA HIS A 143 1.60 -6.11 9.31
C HIS A 143 2.26 -6.13 7.93
N LEU A 144 1.44 -5.95 6.89
CA LEU A 144 1.87 -5.83 5.50
C LEU A 144 1.24 -4.58 4.89
N GLY A 145 1.87 -3.99 3.90
CA GLY A 145 1.33 -2.78 3.28
C GLY A 145 1.56 -2.66 1.79
N ALA A 146 0.68 -1.94 1.12
CA ALA A 146 0.82 -1.56 -0.27
C ALA A 146 1.81 -0.39 -0.43
N HIS A 147 2.07 0.02 -1.64
CA HIS A 147 3.14 0.90 -2.09
C HIS A 147 3.44 2.11 -1.18
N TYR A 148 2.43 2.91 -0.81
CA TYR A 148 2.64 4.15 -0.03
C TYR A 148 2.78 3.95 1.48
N THR A 149 2.81 2.71 1.96
CA THR A 149 2.91 2.42 3.39
C THR A 149 4.33 2.17 3.86
N GLY A 150 5.24 1.80 2.96
CA GLY A 150 6.60 1.37 3.28
C GLY A 150 7.66 2.40 2.90
N GLY A 151 8.91 1.97 3.00
CA GLY A 151 10.06 2.79 2.63
C GLY A 151 10.71 3.55 3.78
N PRO A 152 11.66 4.44 3.47
CA PRO A 152 12.42 5.20 4.46
C PRO A 152 11.54 6.00 5.42
N ASP A 153 10.43 6.55 4.93
CA ASP A 153 9.51 7.35 5.74
C ASP A 153 8.86 6.51 6.85
N LEU A 154 8.44 5.29 6.54
CA LEU A 154 7.90 4.39 7.57
C LEU A 154 8.94 4.08 8.63
N ILE A 155 10.19 3.79 8.22
CA ILE A 155 11.29 3.49 9.14
C ILE A 155 11.57 4.71 10.03
N ALA A 156 11.64 5.89 9.45
CA ALA A 156 11.86 7.15 10.20
C ALA A 156 10.75 7.43 11.21
N LEU A 157 9.50 7.16 10.84
CA LEU A 157 8.33 7.43 11.69
C LEU A 157 8.09 6.35 12.75
N ALA A 158 8.24 5.08 12.40
CA ALA A 158 7.92 3.95 13.28
C ALA A 158 9.12 3.45 14.10
N GLY A 159 10.34 3.72 13.65
CA GLY A 159 11.55 3.21 14.28
C GLY A 159 11.54 1.67 14.33
N ASP A 160 11.90 1.12 15.47
CA ASP A 160 11.94 -0.31 15.72
C ASP A 160 10.56 -1.01 15.71
N ALA A 161 9.46 -0.25 15.67
CA ALA A 161 8.13 -0.82 15.48
C ALA A 161 7.87 -1.24 14.03
N ALA A 162 8.70 -0.80 13.07
CA ALA A 162 8.63 -1.25 11.69
C ALA A 162 9.31 -2.60 11.44
N GLU A 163 9.98 -3.16 12.44
CA GLU A 163 10.66 -4.45 12.29
C GLU A 163 9.69 -5.56 11.89
N GLY A 164 10.03 -6.27 10.81
CA GLY A 164 9.19 -7.32 10.25
C GLY A 164 8.00 -6.84 9.41
N PHE A 165 7.84 -5.54 9.18
CA PHE A 165 6.86 -5.03 8.24
C PHE A 165 7.21 -5.46 6.81
N LEU A 166 6.25 -6.08 6.11
CA LEU A 166 6.39 -6.47 4.72
C LEU A 166 5.66 -5.48 3.83
N TRP A 167 6.24 -5.15 2.69
CA TRP A 167 5.70 -4.10 1.84
C TRP A 167 5.77 -4.48 0.36
N ALA A 168 4.66 -4.29 -0.36
CA ALA A 168 4.62 -4.43 -1.80
C ALA A 168 5.10 -3.13 -2.45
N THR A 169 6.14 -3.25 -3.28
CA THR A 169 6.66 -2.13 -4.07
C THR A 169 6.74 -2.52 -5.53
N SER A 170 6.63 -1.55 -6.40
CA SER A 170 6.70 -1.70 -7.86
C SER A 170 8.04 -1.24 -8.46
N PHE A 171 9.02 -0.94 -7.63
CA PHE A 171 10.36 -0.55 -8.03
C PHE A 171 11.42 -1.22 -7.16
N TYR A 172 12.62 -1.31 -7.67
CA TYR A 172 13.78 -1.78 -6.93
C TYR A 172 14.30 -0.72 -5.97
N MET A 173 14.75 -1.15 -4.81
CA MET A 173 15.36 -0.25 -3.84
C MET A 173 16.79 0.13 -4.24
N ALA A 174 17.25 1.30 -3.84
CA ALA A 174 18.59 1.82 -4.20
C ALA A 174 19.77 0.91 -3.79
N TYR A 175 19.55 0.00 -2.83
CA TYR A 175 20.56 -0.99 -2.40
C TYR A 175 20.54 -2.29 -3.23
N GLU A 176 19.55 -2.50 -4.09
CA GLU A 176 19.47 -3.69 -4.93
C GLU A 176 20.36 -3.56 -6.18
N ASP A 177 20.80 -4.68 -6.72
CA ASP A 177 21.57 -4.72 -7.96
C ASP A 177 20.66 -4.98 -9.17
N ALA A 178 20.07 -3.90 -9.67
CA ALA A 178 19.23 -3.94 -10.86
C ALA A 178 19.70 -2.90 -11.89
N PRO A 179 19.49 -3.14 -13.20
CA PRO A 179 19.96 -2.23 -14.25
C PRO A 179 19.45 -0.79 -14.09
N GLY A 180 18.18 -0.62 -13.74
CA GLY A 180 17.58 0.70 -13.49
C GLY A 180 18.22 1.42 -12.30
N ILE A 181 18.60 0.71 -11.26
CA ILE A 181 19.26 1.27 -10.09
C ILE A 181 20.67 1.77 -10.42
N ARG A 182 21.41 1.06 -11.27
CA ARG A 182 22.73 1.54 -11.73
C ARG A 182 22.62 2.85 -12.47
N LEU A 183 21.66 2.98 -13.38
CA LEU A 183 21.38 4.21 -14.09
C LEU A 183 20.95 5.34 -13.14
N GLN A 184 20.08 5.05 -12.19
CA GLN A 184 19.63 6.02 -11.18
C GLN A 184 20.82 6.57 -10.36
N LYS A 185 21.72 5.71 -9.91
CA LYS A 185 22.92 6.10 -9.18
C LYS A 185 23.86 6.97 -10.03
N GLU A 186 24.03 6.65 -11.31
CA GLU A 186 24.83 7.42 -12.26
C GLU A 186 24.24 8.83 -12.45
N ILE A 187 22.93 8.92 -12.67
CA ILE A 187 22.20 10.19 -12.78
C ILE A 187 22.31 10.96 -11.47
N GLY A 188 22.12 10.31 -10.33
CA GLY A 188 22.24 10.92 -9.01
C GLY A 188 23.62 11.57 -8.81
N ARG A 189 24.70 10.87 -9.11
CA ARG A 189 26.08 11.41 -9.04
C ARG A 189 26.27 12.61 -9.97
N LYS A 190 25.76 12.50 -11.20
CA LYS A 190 25.88 13.58 -12.21
C LYS A 190 25.19 14.87 -11.74
N TYR A 191 24.07 14.77 -11.04
CA TYR A 191 23.26 15.91 -10.60
C TYR A 191 23.32 16.19 -9.10
N GLY A 192 24.26 15.56 -8.38
CA GLY A 192 24.49 15.80 -6.95
C GLY A 192 23.35 15.34 -6.04
N ARG A 193 22.58 14.32 -6.43
CA ARG A 193 21.53 13.74 -5.60
C ARG A 193 22.06 12.63 -4.71
N PRO A 194 21.48 12.40 -3.51
CA PRO A 194 21.85 11.27 -2.65
C PRO A 194 21.69 9.91 -3.36
N GLU A 195 22.58 8.95 -3.07
CA GLU A 195 22.53 7.60 -3.70
C GLU A 195 21.27 6.80 -3.31
N ASN A 196 20.64 7.13 -2.20
CA ASN A 196 19.40 6.50 -1.72
C ASN A 196 18.13 7.26 -2.14
N PHE A 197 18.23 8.17 -3.08
CA PHE A 197 17.09 8.91 -3.58
C PHE A 197 16.16 7.98 -4.37
N ILE A 198 14.92 7.85 -3.88
CA ILE A 198 13.86 7.04 -4.47
C ILE A 198 12.69 7.97 -4.76
N GLU A 199 12.63 8.55 -5.95
CA GLU A 199 11.45 9.23 -6.50
C GLU A 199 11.41 9.08 -8.02
#